data_3350d818ce17a1a54e8e1733697e6f1f
#
_entry.id   3350d818ce17a1a54e8e1733697e6f1f
#
_cell.length_a   1.000
_cell.length_b   1.000
_cell.length_c   1.000
_cell.angle_alpha   90.00
_cell.angle_beta   90.00
_cell.angle_gamma   90.00
#
_symmetry.space_group_name_H-M   'P 1'
#
loop_
_entity.id
_entity.type
_entity.pdbx_description
1 polymer ?
#
loop_
_entity_poly.entity_id
_entity_poly.type
_entity_poly.pdbx_seq_one_letter_code
_entity_poly.pdbx_strand_id
1 'polypeptide(L)'
;MSTPSLTPSPPPAGDPLTVPDRPAAKAGLLLLVLLMLGLLLWQMSQELRQQERFEHERAAAQLDRLNDRLSLTLELKARTALALLPGMPPSERGEIQGRLLPRISDALPQVRQLQWVDSAPQTDSPSPETTLPEQLRQHAGSGLYHYCLDPRDGESLYLTLREPGSRRDSGFWLLHLASDSLAQWSPDLPTGNLLWRLEDQYAGRVLWHTPGSTALLDDMQTLGVEPLRNSDWQLRGLYDSTRVRLGLLPGIG
;
A
#
# COMPACT_ATOMS: atom_id res chain seq x y z
N MET A 1 -64.95 21.73 94.17
CA MET A 1 -63.68 22.19 93.58
C MET A 1 -63.46 21.37 92.33
N SER A 2 -63.84 21.91 91.15
CA SER A 2 -63.75 21.23 89.89
C SER A 2 -62.60 21.83 89.08
N THR A 3 -61.67 21.00 88.77
CA THR A 3 -60.50 21.41 87.93
C THR A 3 -60.86 21.27 86.41
N PRO A 4 -60.69 22.27 85.64
CA PRO A 4 -60.88 22.13 84.20
C PRO A 4 -59.70 21.42 83.55
N SER A 5 -60.00 20.36 82.78
CA SER A 5 -59.04 19.64 81.91
C SER A 5 -58.79 20.46 80.66
N LEU A 6 -57.58 20.91 80.51
CA LEU A 6 -57.08 21.49 79.27
C LEU A 6 -56.69 20.35 78.27
N THR A 7 -57.45 20.17 77.20
CA THR A 7 -57.07 19.35 76.09
C THR A 7 -56.08 20.11 75.17
N PRO A 8 -54.88 19.56 74.87
CA PRO A 8 -53.96 20.22 73.94
C PRO A 8 -54.48 20.18 72.52
N SER A 9 -54.48 21.32 71.87
CA SER A 9 -54.79 21.44 70.43
C SER A 9 -53.77 20.69 69.59
N PRO A 10 -54.18 19.97 68.55
CA PRO A 10 -53.23 19.30 67.58
C PRO A 10 -52.41 20.36 66.86
N PRO A 11 -51.12 20.07 66.55
CA PRO A 11 -50.29 20.96 65.78
C PRO A 11 -50.88 21.14 64.37
N PRO A 12 -50.71 22.34 63.77
CA PRO A 12 -51.17 22.58 62.39
C PRO A 12 -50.46 21.61 61.45
N ALA A 13 -51.27 20.93 60.60
CA ALA A 13 -50.75 20.09 59.51
C ALA A 13 -49.88 20.96 58.60
N GLY A 14 -48.57 20.70 58.64
CA GLY A 14 -47.64 21.38 57.77
C GLY A 14 -48.09 21.16 56.30
N ASP A 15 -48.29 22.26 55.61
CA ASP A 15 -48.57 22.25 54.17
C ASP A 15 -47.50 21.44 53.47
N PRO A 16 -47.87 20.46 52.58
CA PRO A 16 -46.88 19.80 51.76
C PRO A 16 -46.14 20.87 50.95
N LEU A 17 -44.84 20.88 51.07
CA LEU A 17 -43.96 21.73 50.29
C LEU A 17 -44.31 21.59 48.82
N THR A 18 -45.25 22.38 48.36
CA THR A 18 -45.54 22.53 46.93
C THR A 18 -44.34 23.22 46.31
N VAL A 19 -43.41 22.42 45.79
CA VAL A 19 -42.32 22.92 44.99
C VAL A 19 -42.94 23.72 43.84
N PRO A 20 -42.70 25.03 43.75
CA PRO A 20 -43.33 25.82 42.71
C PRO A 20 -42.90 25.26 41.35
N ASP A 21 -43.85 24.86 40.58
CA ASP A 21 -43.65 24.35 39.23
C ASP A 21 -43.22 25.49 38.31
N ARG A 22 -41.97 25.89 38.43
CA ARG A 22 -41.35 26.98 37.64
C ARG A 22 -40.99 26.43 36.27
N PRO A 23 -41.75 26.72 35.19
CA PRO A 23 -41.48 26.26 33.85
C PRO A 23 -40.08 26.67 33.40
N ALA A 24 -39.55 27.77 33.90
CA ALA A 24 -38.18 28.24 33.67
C ALA A 24 -37.11 27.24 34.21
N ALA A 25 -37.34 26.61 35.36
CA ALA A 25 -36.38 25.65 35.93
C ALA A 25 -36.33 24.36 35.11
N LYS A 26 -37.47 23.87 34.60
CA LYS A 26 -37.55 22.71 33.72
C LYS A 26 -36.90 23.00 32.39
N ALA A 27 -37.13 24.18 31.82
CA ALA A 27 -36.49 24.59 30.55
C ALA A 27 -34.97 24.72 30.70
N GLY A 28 -34.48 25.27 31.84
CA GLY A 28 -33.05 25.37 32.14
C GLY A 28 -32.38 24.00 32.28
N LEU A 29 -33.02 23.03 32.96
CA LEU A 29 -32.52 21.67 33.09
C LEU A 29 -32.45 20.97 31.73
N LEU A 30 -33.48 21.10 30.88
CA LEU A 30 -33.52 20.52 29.56
C LEU A 30 -32.43 21.09 28.65
N LEU A 31 -32.19 22.38 28.71
CA LEU A 31 -31.12 23.07 27.98
C LEU A 31 -29.75 22.55 28.41
N LEU A 32 -29.53 22.39 29.74
CA LEU A 32 -28.29 21.85 30.29
C LEU A 32 -28.03 20.41 29.85
N VAL A 33 -29.08 19.54 29.81
CA VAL A 33 -28.99 18.17 29.34
C VAL A 33 -28.63 18.14 27.85
N LEU A 34 -29.27 18.99 27.04
CA LEU A 34 -28.96 19.09 25.58
C LEU A 34 -27.52 19.57 25.35
N LEU A 35 -27.04 20.51 26.15
CA LEU A 35 -25.70 21.04 26.06
C LEU A 35 -24.65 19.97 26.44
N MET A 36 -24.90 19.19 27.48
CA MET A 36 -24.08 18.05 27.89
C MET A 36 -24.05 16.95 26.84
N LEU A 37 -25.23 16.63 26.27
CA LEU A 37 -25.33 15.65 25.17
C LEU A 37 -24.56 16.12 23.92
N GLY A 38 -24.70 17.39 23.58
CA GLY A 38 -23.95 18.00 22.47
C GLY A 38 -22.45 17.94 22.70
N LEU A 39 -21.98 18.20 23.91
CA LEU A 39 -20.58 18.13 24.31
C LEU A 39 -20.05 16.69 24.24
N LEU A 40 -20.83 15.72 24.72
CA LEU A 40 -20.46 14.30 24.60
C LEU A 40 -20.37 13.84 23.14
N LEU A 41 -21.34 14.19 22.31
CA LEU A 41 -21.33 13.86 20.88
C LEU A 41 -20.14 14.52 20.18
N TRP A 42 -19.83 15.76 20.54
CA TRP A 42 -18.64 16.47 20.03
C TRP A 42 -17.34 15.76 20.46
N GLN A 43 -17.20 15.38 21.73
CA GLN A 43 -16.05 14.61 22.23
C GLN A 43 -15.91 13.27 21.49
N MET A 44 -16.99 12.49 21.39
CA MET A 44 -16.96 11.23 20.63
C MET A 44 -16.55 11.45 19.16
N SER A 45 -17.04 12.52 18.53
CA SER A 45 -16.65 12.83 17.16
C SER A 45 -15.18 13.20 17.02
N GLN A 46 -14.60 13.86 18.02
CA GLN A 46 -13.17 14.20 18.06
C GLN A 46 -12.31 12.94 18.27
N GLU A 47 -12.71 12.06 19.18
CA GLU A 47 -12.00 10.79 19.40
C GLU A 47 -12.01 9.91 18.14
N LEU A 48 -13.16 9.78 17.47
CA LEU A 48 -13.26 9.05 16.21
C LEU A 48 -12.32 9.63 15.13
N ARG A 49 -12.31 10.96 14.98
CA ARG A 49 -11.41 11.63 14.03
C ARG A 49 -9.94 11.43 14.37
N GLN A 50 -9.59 11.43 15.67
CA GLN A 50 -8.21 11.16 16.11
C GLN A 50 -7.81 9.72 15.83
N GLN A 51 -8.70 8.76 16.09
CA GLN A 51 -8.46 7.34 15.76
C GLN A 51 -8.30 7.13 14.25
N GLU A 52 -9.18 7.72 13.44
CA GLU A 52 -9.07 7.64 11.97
C GLU A 52 -7.72 8.22 11.48
N ARG A 53 -7.27 9.33 12.03
CA ARG A 53 -5.96 9.93 11.70
C ARG A 53 -4.81 9.01 12.10
N PHE A 54 -4.85 8.47 13.32
CA PHE A 54 -3.82 7.59 13.83
C PHE A 54 -3.71 6.29 13.00
N GLU A 55 -4.85 5.68 12.65
CA GLU A 55 -4.88 4.50 11.78
C GLU A 55 -4.34 4.83 10.39
N HIS A 56 -4.68 6.00 9.86
CA HIS A 56 -4.19 6.45 8.56
C HIS A 56 -2.67 6.69 8.56
N GLU A 57 -2.13 7.35 9.59
CA GLU A 57 -0.69 7.57 9.76
C GLU A 57 0.06 6.24 9.93
N ARG A 58 -0.49 5.32 10.72
CA ARG A 58 0.07 3.99 10.90
C ARG A 58 0.09 3.20 9.58
N ALA A 59 -0.97 3.29 8.82
CA ALA A 59 -1.08 2.65 7.53
C ALA A 59 -0.11 3.25 6.50
N ALA A 60 0.05 4.58 6.47
CA ALA A 60 1.04 5.25 5.63
C ALA A 60 2.47 4.80 6.00
N ALA A 61 2.80 4.75 7.30
CA ALA A 61 4.10 4.25 7.74
C ALA A 61 4.34 2.76 7.39
N GLN A 62 3.28 1.97 7.28
CA GLN A 62 3.38 0.59 6.79
C GLN A 62 3.63 0.56 5.29
N LEU A 63 3.00 1.43 4.51
CA LEU A 63 3.23 1.56 3.06
C LEU A 63 4.71 1.86 2.78
N ASP A 64 5.29 2.84 3.47
CA ASP A 64 6.70 3.20 3.33
C ASP A 64 7.63 2.02 3.61
N ARG A 65 7.39 1.31 4.73
CA ARG A 65 8.19 0.12 5.09
C ARG A 65 8.09 -0.99 4.06
N LEU A 66 6.91 -1.19 3.49
CA LEU A 66 6.69 -2.18 2.44
C LEU A 66 7.40 -1.79 1.15
N ASN A 67 7.29 -0.52 0.77
CA ASN A 67 7.98 0.02 -0.40
C ASN A 67 9.49 -0.14 -0.28
N ASP A 68 10.06 0.20 0.88
CA ASP A 68 11.49 0.01 1.15
C ASP A 68 11.89 -1.47 1.09
N ARG A 69 11.08 -2.36 1.70
CA ARG A 69 11.36 -3.81 1.69
C ARG A 69 11.28 -4.41 0.30
N LEU A 70 10.27 -4.05 -0.49
CA LEU A 70 10.17 -4.49 -1.88
C LEU A 70 11.31 -3.95 -2.72
N SER A 71 11.61 -2.66 -2.63
CA SER A 71 12.73 -2.03 -3.32
C SER A 71 14.07 -2.69 -2.99
N LEU A 72 14.30 -3.00 -1.71
CA LEU A 72 15.51 -3.71 -1.27
C LEU A 72 15.55 -5.14 -1.81
N THR A 73 14.42 -5.85 -1.85
CA THR A 73 14.33 -7.20 -2.41
C THR A 73 14.67 -7.20 -3.90
N LEU A 74 14.11 -6.27 -4.66
CA LEU A 74 14.38 -6.09 -6.08
C LEU A 74 15.86 -5.75 -6.31
N GLU A 75 16.41 -4.84 -5.52
CA GLU A 75 17.82 -4.47 -5.59
C GLU A 75 18.74 -5.68 -5.33
N LEU A 76 18.45 -6.47 -4.30
CA LEU A 76 19.22 -7.66 -3.96
C LEU A 76 19.20 -8.67 -5.11
N LYS A 77 18.02 -8.92 -5.72
CA LYS A 77 17.88 -9.80 -6.88
C LYS A 77 18.68 -9.30 -8.08
N ALA A 78 18.58 -8.01 -8.38
CA ALA A 78 19.34 -7.40 -9.47
C ALA A 78 20.86 -7.47 -9.23
N ARG A 79 21.33 -7.19 -8.02
CA ARG A 79 22.74 -7.31 -7.66
C ARG A 79 23.25 -8.75 -7.72
N THR A 80 22.43 -9.72 -7.30
CA THR A 80 22.76 -11.15 -7.43
C THR A 80 22.94 -11.53 -8.89
N ALA A 81 22.03 -11.11 -9.77
CA ALA A 81 22.17 -11.33 -11.19
C ALA A 81 23.44 -10.66 -11.77
N LEU A 82 23.68 -9.40 -11.41
CA LEU A 82 24.89 -8.67 -11.85
C LEU A 82 26.18 -9.36 -11.40
N ALA A 83 26.24 -9.92 -10.20
CA ALA A 83 27.42 -10.61 -9.70
C ALA A 83 27.70 -11.92 -10.46
N LEU A 84 26.69 -12.51 -11.09
CA LEU A 84 26.82 -13.74 -11.90
C LEU A 84 27.18 -13.43 -13.37
N LEU A 85 27.01 -12.18 -13.81
CA LEU A 85 27.35 -11.74 -15.15
C LEU A 85 28.84 -11.34 -15.16
N PRO A 86 29.69 -12.09 -15.87
CA PRO A 86 31.09 -11.73 -15.99
C PRO A 86 31.23 -10.49 -16.90
N GLY A 87 32.19 -9.63 -16.59
CA GLY A 87 32.59 -8.54 -17.47
C GLY A 87 33.27 -9.10 -18.72
N MET A 88 32.50 -9.32 -19.78
CA MET A 88 32.95 -10.04 -20.98
C MET A 88 33.05 -9.15 -22.20
N PRO A 89 34.01 -9.45 -23.10
CA PRO A 89 34.11 -8.75 -24.37
C PRO A 89 32.85 -9.02 -25.24
N PRO A 90 32.42 -8.02 -26.03
CA PRO A 90 31.20 -8.10 -26.84
C PRO A 90 31.12 -9.30 -27.78
N SER A 91 32.27 -9.78 -28.27
CA SER A 91 32.38 -10.87 -29.24
C SER A 91 31.98 -12.26 -28.72
N GLU A 92 31.99 -12.46 -27.41
CA GLU A 92 31.72 -13.78 -26.80
C GLU A 92 30.31 -13.90 -26.20
N ARG A 93 29.55 -12.82 -26.19
CA ARG A 93 28.28 -12.72 -25.44
C ARG A 93 27.19 -13.69 -25.92
N GLY A 94 27.12 -13.97 -27.22
CA GLY A 94 26.14 -14.92 -27.79
C GLY A 94 26.38 -16.37 -27.37
N GLU A 95 27.64 -16.82 -27.39
CA GLU A 95 27.98 -18.21 -27.01
C GLU A 95 27.81 -18.46 -25.50
N ILE A 96 28.00 -17.44 -24.72
CA ILE A 96 28.02 -17.50 -23.26
C ILE A 96 26.60 -17.43 -22.68
N GLN A 97 25.66 -16.83 -23.40
CA GLN A 97 24.26 -16.76 -22.99
C GLN A 97 23.71 -18.14 -22.58
N GLY A 98 23.97 -19.20 -23.37
CA GLY A 98 23.57 -20.54 -23.06
C GLY A 98 24.23 -21.15 -21.80
N ARG A 99 25.44 -20.69 -21.44
CA ARG A 99 26.18 -21.14 -20.25
C ARG A 99 25.82 -20.34 -18.98
N LEU A 100 25.42 -19.09 -19.15
CA LEU A 100 25.08 -18.20 -18.04
C LEU A 100 23.64 -18.45 -17.54
N LEU A 101 22.71 -18.72 -18.45
CA LEU A 101 21.32 -18.92 -18.10
C LEU A 101 21.11 -19.98 -16.99
N PRO A 102 21.73 -21.17 -17.03
CA PRO A 102 21.59 -22.14 -15.95
C PRO A 102 22.08 -21.59 -14.59
N ARG A 103 23.24 -20.91 -14.57
CA ARG A 103 23.80 -20.34 -13.34
C ARG A 103 22.91 -19.25 -12.76
N ILE A 104 22.35 -18.41 -13.63
CA ILE A 104 21.43 -17.35 -13.18
C ILE A 104 20.12 -17.99 -12.72
N SER A 105 19.60 -19.00 -13.40
CA SER A 105 18.37 -19.69 -13.03
C SER A 105 18.52 -20.48 -11.72
N ASP A 106 19.70 -20.99 -11.40
CA ASP A 106 19.99 -21.62 -10.12
C ASP A 106 19.91 -20.62 -8.94
N ALA A 107 20.41 -19.39 -9.15
CA ALA A 107 20.36 -18.33 -8.15
C ALA A 107 19.03 -17.55 -8.15
N LEU A 108 18.43 -17.44 -9.29
CA LEU A 108 17.16 -16.72 -9.54
C LEU A 108 16.22 -17.60 -10.38
N PRO A 109 15.50 -18.55 -9.76
CA PRO A 109 14.67 -19.53 -10.47
C PRO A 109 13.57 -18.90 -11.33
N GLN A 110 13.27 -17.63 -11.09
CA GLN A 110 12.27 -16.87 -11.86
C GLN A 110 12.75 -16.44 -13.24
N VAL A 111 14.06 -16.48 -13.51
CA VAL A 111 14.63 -16.09 -14.80
C VAL A 111 14.38 -17.20 -15.81
N ARG A 112 13.65 -16.88 -16.87
CA ARG A 112 13.30 -17.81 -17.97
C ARG A 112 14.20 -17.68 -19.18
N GLN A 113 14.66 -16.46 -19.45
CA GLN A 113 15.50 -16.16 -20.58
C GLN A 113 16.48 -15.05 -20.26
N LEU A 114 17.65 -15.13 -20.87
CA LEU A 114 18.71 -14.14 -20.80
C LEU A 114 19.05 -13.72 -22.23
N GLN A 115 19.15 -12.44 -22.50
CA GLN A 115 19.52 -11.90 -23.81
C GLN A 115 20.44 -10.70 -23.64
N TRP A 116 21.44 -10.61 -24.51
CA TRP A 116 22.21 -9.37 -24.67
C TRP A 116 21.56 -8.48 -25.71
N VAL A 117 21.47 -7.20 -25.43
CA VAL A 117 20.92 -6.18 -26.31
C VAL A 117 21.95 -5.09 -26.54
N ASP A 118 22.33 -4.88 -27.81
CA ASP A 118 23.20 -3.79 -28.18
C ASP A 118 22.44 -2.45 -28.17
N SER A 119 23.07 -1.43 -27.61
CA SER A 119 22.48 -0.08 -27.59
C SER A 119 22.59 0.65 -28.93
N ALA A 120 23.55 0.24 -29.78
CA ALA A 120 23.67 0.81 -31.10
C ALA A 120 22.48 0.40 -32.00
N PRO A 121 21.85 1.34 -32.72
CA PRO A 121 20.84 0.99 -33.71
C PRO A 121 21.53 0.08 -34.76
N GLN A 122 21.03 -1.15 -34.90
CA GLN A 122 21.43 -1.99 -36.01
C GLN A 122 20.95 -1.33 -37.29
N THR A 123 21.86 -0.70 -38.01
CA THR A 123 21.58 0.02 -39.27
C THR A 123 21.29 -0.89 -40.44
N ASP A 124 21.56 -2.20 -40.32
CA ASP A 124 21.38 -3.16 -41.42
C ASP A 124 20.33 -4.20 -41.04
N SER A 125 19.12 -4.00 -41.57
CA SER A 125 17.95 -4.89 -41.57
C SER A 125 17.27 -5.05 -40.19
N PRO A 126 16.16 -4.33 -39.95
CA PRO A 126 15.32 -4.60 -38.80
C PRO A 126 14.59 -5.94 -39.07
N SER A 127 15.06 -7.03 -38.44
CA SER A 127 14.22 -8.19 -38.27
C SER A 127 13.04 -7.75 -37.37
N PRO A 128 11.80 -7.88 -37.78
CA PRO A 128 10.64 -7.36 -37.02
C PRO A 128 10.49 -7.98 -35.64
N GLU A 129 11.21 -9.07 -35.33
CA GLU A 129 11.17 -9.76 -34.04
C GLU A 129 12.18 -9.21 -33.02
N THR A 130 13.11 -8.31 -33.42
CA THR A 130 14.22 -7.89 -32.55
C THR A 130 14.14 -6.44 -32.08
N THR A 131 13.12 -5.69 -32.45
CA THR A 131 12.95 -4.31 -31.96
C THR A 131 12.42 -4.33 -30.55
N LEU A 132 13.31 -4.30 -29.58
CA LEU A 132 12.95 -3.93 -28.20
C LEU A 132 12.23 -2.58 -28.24
N PRO A 133 11.11 -2.45 -27.53
CA PRO A 133 10.42 -1.18 -27.42
C PRO A 133 11.37 -0.06 -27.01
N GLU A 134 11.23 1.10 -27.61
CA GLU A 134 12.05 2.28 -27.31
C GLU A 134 12.09 2.60 -25.83
N GLN A 135 11.00 2.34 -25.10
CA GLN A 135 10.90 2.50 -23.66
C GLN A 135 11.91 1.63 -22.89
N LEU A 136 12.08 0.35 -23.25
CA LEU A 136 13.06 -0.54 -22.62
C LEU A 136 14.49 -0.01 -22.82
N ARG A 137 14.79 0.61 -23.97
CA ARG A 137 16.08 1.22 -24.23
C ARG A 137 16.31 2.47 -23.39
N GLN A 138 15.29 3.31 -23.25
CA GLN A 138 15.36 4.54 -22.43
C GLN A 138 15.60 4.21 -20.97
N HIS A 139 14.89 3.23 -20.43
CA HIS A 139 15.01 2.82 -19.02
C HIS A 139 16.32 2.07 -18.74
N ALA A 140 16.77 1.21 -19.63
CA ALA A 140 18.08 0.56 -19.51
C ALA A 140 19.24 1.57 -19.42
N GLY A 141 19.03 2.80 -19.91
CA GLY A 141 20.01 3.90 -19.83
C GLY A 141 20.15 4.57 -18.47
N SER A 142 19.22 4.41 -17.55
CA SER A 142 19.11 5.24 -16.34
C SER A 142 19.90 4.73 -15.13
N GLY A 143 20.29 3.45 -15.07
CA GLY A 143 20.98 2.89 -13.90
C GLY A 143 21.66 1.55 -14.16
N LEU A 144 22.17 0.90 -13.09
CA LEU A 144 22.75 -0.43 -13.14
C LEU A 144 21.70 -1.52 -13.40
N TYR A 145 20.49 -1.28 -13.01
CA TYR A 145 19.36 -2.19 -13.23
C TYR A 145 18.04 -1.41 -13.29
N HIS A 146 17.07 -1.99 -13.99
CA HIS A 146 15.71 -1.47 -14.04
C HIS A 146 14.70 -2.58 -14.28
N TYR A 147 13.58 -2.56 -13.56
CA TYR A 147 12.45 -3.48 -13.72
C TYR A 147 11.34 -2.81 -14.51
N CYS A 148 10.81 -3.51 -15.50
CA CYS A 148 9.72 -3.02 -16.35
C CYS A 148 8.83 -4.16 -16.87
N LEU A 149 7.68 -3.78 -17.41
CA LEU A 149 6.84 -4.68 -18.21
C LEU A 149 7.18 -4.54 -19.70
N ASP A 150 6.91 -5.60 -20.47
CA ASP A 150 6.88 -5.47 -21.93
C ASP A 150 5.66 -4.60 -22.30
N PRO A 151 5.87 -3.43 -22.89
CA PRO A 151 4.75 -2.57 -23.28
C PRO A 151 3.88 -3.17 -24.40
N ARG A 152 4.32 -4.23 -25.07
CA ARG A 152 3.57 -4.90 -26.14
C ARG A 152 2.51 -5.86 -25.62
N ASP A 153 2.85 -6.70 -24.68
CA ASP A 153 1.93 -7.68 -24.07
C ASP A 153 1.45 -7.25 -22.67
N GLY A 154 2.24 -6.40 -22.01
CA GLY A 154 2.01 -5.96 -20.64
C GLY A 154 1.98 -7.11 -19.62
N GLU A 155 2.47 -8.30 -19.96
CA GLU A 155 2.48 -9.48 -19.09
C GLU A 155 3.90 -9.96 -18.78
N SER A 156 4.79 -9.79 -19.73
CA SER A 156 6.17 -10.19 -19.59
C SER A 156 6.93 -9.20 -18.70
N LEU A 157 7.56 -9.74 -17.67
CA LEU A 157 8.39 -8.98 -16.74
C LEU A 157 9.84 -9.00 -17.20
N TYR A 158 10.48 -7.87 -17.24
CA TYR A 158 11.88 -7.73 -17.61
C TYR A 158 12.70 -7.07 -16.51
N LEU A 159 13.92 -7.55 -16.39
CA LEU A 159 14.99 -6.91 -15.63
C LEU A 159 16.11 -6.56 -16.60
N THR A 160 16.38 -5.28 -16.77
CA THR A 160 17.54 -4.81 -17.53
C THR A 160 18.73 -4.67 -16.57
N LEU A 161 19.90 -5.13 -16.98
CA LEU A 161 21.12 -5.07 -16.20
C LEU A 161 22.27 -4.49 -17.04
N ARG A 162 22.97 -3.54 -16.47
CA ARG A 162 24.15 -2.94 -17.10
C ARG A 162 25.38 -3.27 -16.27
N GLU A 163 26.46 -3.66 -16.97
CA GLU A 163 27.71 -3.95 -16.30
C GLU A 163 28.29 -2.67 -15.66
N PRO A 164 28.78 -2.75 -14.42
CA PRO A 164 29.43 -1.61 -13.76
C PRO A 164 30.62 -1.10 -14.58
N GLY A 165 30.70 0.20 -14.83
CA GLY A 165 31.76 0.82 -15.60
C GLY A 165 31.63 0.70 -17.12
N SER A 166 30.59 0.03 -17.63
CA SER A 166 30.31 0.00 -19.06
C SER A 166 29.86 1.38 -19.57
N ARG A 167 30.26 1.71 -20.81
CA ARG A 167 29.78 2.95 -21.46
C ARG A 167 28.27 2.84 -21.71
N ARG A 168 27.56 3.97 -21.71
CA ARG A 168 26.13 4.02 -21.98
C ARG A 168 25.74 3.34 -23.29
N ASP A 169 26.65 3.35 -24.26
CA ASP A 169 26.44 2.80 -25.61
C ASP A 169 26.86 1.33 -25.76
N SER A 170 27.28 0.68 -24.66
CA SER A 170 27.79 -0.70 -24.73
C SER A 170 26.73 -1.79 -24.71
N GLY A 171 25.45 -1.44 -24.61
CA GLY A 171 24.36 -2.41 -24.49
C GLY A 171 24.07 -2.83 -23.06
N PHE A 172 23.15 -3.77 -22.89
CA PHE A 172 22.70 -4.25 -21.58
C PHE A 172 22.18 -5.69 -21.67
N TRP A 173 22.19 -6.37 -20.53
CA TRP A 173 21.55 -7.66 -20.39
C TRP A 173 20.05 -7.49 -20.12
N LEU A 174 19.23 -8.28 -20.78
CA LEU A 174 17.81 -8.37 -20.60
C LEU A 174 17.46 -9.74 -20.03
N LEU A 175 16.90 -9.77 -18.84
CA LEU A 175 16.40 -10.99 -18.20
C LEU A 175 14.88 -10.99 -18.29
N HIS A 176 14.34 -12.03 -18.89
CA HIS A 176 12.90 -12.29 -18.88
C HIS A 176 12.55 -13.07 -17.62
N LEU A 177 11.66 -12.51 -16.81
CA LEU A 177 11.21 -13.11 -15.55
C LEU A 177 9.86 -13.79 -15.73
N ALA A 178 9.62 -14.84 -14.96
CA ALA A 178 8.30 -15.46 -14.92
C ALA A 178 7.25 -14.50 -14.37
N SER A 179 6.04 -14.55 -14.88
CA SER A 179 4.94 -13.66 -14.48
C SER A 179 4.55 -13.78 -13.00
N ASP A 180 4.79 -14.95 -12.39
CA ASP A 180 4.56 -15.21 -10.96
C ASP A 180 5.69 -14.74 -10.04
N SER A 181 6.78 -14.18 -10.60
CA SER A 181 7.95 -13.72 -9.84
C SER A 181 7.60 -12.73 -8.75
N LEU A 182 6.69 -11.82 -9.05
CA LEU A 182 6.24 -10.79 -8.09
C LEU A 182 5.49 -11.40 -6.91
N ALA A 183 4.65 -12.41 -7.15
CA ALA A 183 3.95 -13.10 -6.08
C ALA A 183 4.92 -13.84 -5.16
N GLN A 184 5.99 -14.42 -5.72
CA GLN A 184 7.04 -15.10 -4.93
C GLN A 184 7.95 -14.12 -4.17
N TRP A 185 8.14 -12.90 -4.69
CA TRP A 185 8.95 -11.87 -4.03
C TRP A 185 8.15 -11.02 -3.06
N SER A 186 6.83 -11.07 -3.17
CA SER A 186 5.96 -10.37 -2.26
C SER A 186 6.10 -10.96 -0.84
N PRO A 187 6.46 -10.17 0.15
CA PRO A 187 6.50 -10.64 1.52
C PRO A 187 5.08 -11.00 1.97
N ASP A 188 4.96 -12.00 2.85
CA ASP A 188 3.73 -12.24 3.59
C ASP A 188 3.34 -10.96 4.33
N LEU A 189 2.41 -10.24 3.77
CA LEU A 189 1.98 -8.95 4.30
C LEU A 189 0.81 -9.19 5.26
N PRO A 190 0.85 -8.56 6.43
CA PRO A 190 -0.31 -8.57 7.31
C PRO A 190 -1.48 -7.93 6.56
N THR A 191 -2.50 -8.74 6.33
CA THR A 191 -3.67 -8.37 5.51
C THR A 191 -4.72 -7.57 6.27
N GLY A 192 -4.67 -7.34 7.51
CA GLY A 192 -5.63 -6.55 8.29
C GLY A 192 -6.74 -5.84 7.49
N ASN A 193 -6.93 -4.56 7.74
CA ASN A 193 -7.83 -3.68 6.98
C ASN A 193 -7.13 -2.98 5.80
N LEU A 194 -5.89 -3.36 5.51
CA LEU A 194 -5.05 -2.77 4.48
C LEU A 194 -4.88 -3.76 3.34
N LEU A 195 -5.13 -3.30 2.16
CA LEU A 195 -4.84 -4.02 0.93
C LEU A 195 -3.74 -3.30 0.17
N TRP A 196 -2.89 -4.07 -0.46
CA TRP A 196 -1.76 -3.58 -1.21
C TRP A 196 -1.91 -3.98 -2.67
N ARG A 197 -1.57 -3.07 -3.54
CA ARG A 197 -1.63 -3.28 -4.98
C ARG A 197 -0.35 -2.74 -5.61
N LEU A 198 0.35 -3.59 -6.35
CA LEU A 198 1.48 -3.21 -7.16
C LEU A 198 0.98 -2.95 -8.58
N GLU A 199 1.29 -1.79 -9.12
CA GLU A 199 0.82 -1.34 -10.43
C GLU A 199 1.98 -0.84 -11.28
N ASP A 200 1.82 -0.97 -12.60
CA ASP A 200 2.65 -0.25 -13.54
C ASP A 200 2.23 1.22 -13.57
N GLN A 201 3.21 2.14 -13.47
CA GLN A 201 2.96 3.59 -13.41
C GLN A 201 2.37 4.15 -14.70
N TYR A 202 2.74 3.57 -15.85
CA TYR A 202 2.37 4.10 -17.16
C TYR A 202 1.10 3.45 -17.71
N ALA A 203 0.99 2.14 -17.57
CA ALA A 203 -0.15 1.39 -18.05
C ALA A 203 -1.31 1.33 -17.05
N GLY A 204 -1.08 1.67 -15.78
CA GLY A 204 -2.06 1.50 -14.70
C GLY A 204 -2.45 0.05 -14.43
N ARG A 205 -1.66 -0.89 -14.94
CA ARG A 205 -1.94 -2.32 -14.88
C ARG A 205 -1.54 -2.88 -13.52
N VAL A 206 -2.41 -3.70 -12.95
CA VAL A 206 -2.14 -4.41 -11.70
C VAL A 206 -1.23 -5.59 -11.95
N LEU A 207 -0.07 -5.56 -11.33
CA LEU A 207 0.93 -6.62 -11.39
C LEU A 207 0.73 -7.66 -10.30
N TRP A 208 0.33 -7.18 -9.14
CA TRP A 208 0.10 -8.01 -7.97
C TRP A 208 -0.82 -7.27 -6.98
N HIS A 209 -1.60 -8.01 -6.23
CA HIS A 209 -2.45 -7.50 -5.16
C HIS A 209 -2.55 -8.50 -4.00
N THR A 210 -2.89 -8.01 -2.82
CA THR A 210 -3.15 -8.85 -1.66
C THR A 210 -4.32 -9.81 -1.95
N PRO A 211 -4.20 -11.13 -1.66
CA PRO A 211 -5.27 -12.08 -1.86
C PRO A 211 -6.57 -11.67 -1.15
N GLY A 212 -7.72 -11.89 -1.80
CA GLY A 212 -9.04 -11.57 -1.26
C GLY A 212 -9.56 -10.15 -1.53
N SER A 213 -8.78 -9.33 -2.25
CA SER A 213 -9.11 -7.91 -2.49
C SER A 213 -9.95 -7.63 -3.75
N THR A 214 -10.10 -8.59 -4.66
CA THR A 214 -10.65 -8.35 -6.01
C THR A 214 -12.08 -7.84 -6.06
N ALA A 215 -12.90 -8.11 -5.05
CA ALA A 215 -14.32 -7.73 -5.04
C ALA A 215 -14.61 -6.35 -4.42
N LEU A 216 -13.62 -5.70 -3.79
CA LEU A 216 -13.82 -4.50 -2.96
C LEU A 216 -13.04 -3.28 -3.44
N LEU A 217 -12.33 -3.38 -4.58
CA LEU A 217 -11.35 -2.38 -4.99
C LEU A 217 -11.96 -1.02 -5.35
N ASP A 218 -13.21 -0.99 -5.84
CA ASP A 218 -13.84 0.25 -6.32
C ASP A 218 -14.34 1.15 -5.18
N ASP A 219 -14.59 0.59 -3.98
CA ASP A 219 -15.11 1.34 -2.82
C ASP A 219 -14.01 1.73 -1.81
N MET A 220 -12.76 1.37 -2.07
CA MET A 220 -11.66 1.61 -1.14
C MET A 220 -10.99 2.96 -1.35
N GLN A 221 -10.66 3.63 -0.24
CA GLN A 221 -9.90 4.86 -0.28
C GLN A 221 -8.42 4.57 -0.52
N THR A 222 -7.80 5.30 -1.45
CA THR A 222 -6.36 5.27 -1.63
C THR A 222 -5.68 5.95 -0.43
N LEU A 223 -4.85 5.19 0.26
CA LEU A 223 -4.05 5.67 1.37
C LEU A 223 -2.84 6.48 0.89
N GLY A 224 -2.16 5.95 -0.12
CA GLY A 224 -0.98 6.54 -0.72
C GLY A 224 -0.51 5.72 -1.91
N VAL A 225 0.40 6.31 -2.67
CA VAL A 225 1.04 5.70 -3.83
C VAL A 225 2.53 6.01 -3.75
N GLU A 226 3.35 4.96 -3.67
CA GLU A 226 4.80 5.10 -3.55
C GLU A 226 5.49 4.42 -4.74
N PRO A 227 6.32 5.15 -5.52
CA PRO A 227 7.08 4.56 -6.61
C PRO A 227 8.18 3.63 -6.06
N LEU A 228 8.36 2.47 -6.68
CA LEU A 228 9.47 1.57 -6.38
C LEU A 228 10.74 2.04 -7.10
N ARG A 229 11.88 1.96 -6.40
CA ARG A 229 13.17 2.39 -6.94
C ARG A 229 13.60 1.52 -8.12
N ASN A 230 14.13 2.16 -9.14
CA ASN A 230 14.63 1.50 -10.35
C ASN A 230 13.61 0.55 -11.00
N SER A 231 12.36 0.97 -11.03
CA SER A 231 11.29 0.26 -11.72
C SER A 231 10.23 1.23 -12.25
N ASP A 232 9.43 0.76 -13.19
CA ASP A 232 8.23 1.46 -13.68
C ASP A 232 7.01 1.19 -12.80
N TRP A 233 7.22 0.69 -11.59
CA TRP A 233 6.16 0.22 -10.72
C TRP A 233 5.92 1.15 -9.53
N GLN A 234 4.71 1.12 -9.04
CA GLN A 234 4.30 1.82 -7.84
C GLN A 234 3.50 0.91 -6.91
N LEU A 235 3.72 1.06 -5.63
CA LEU A 235 2.94 0.40 -4.59
C LEU A 235 1.80 1.32 -4.16
N ARG A 236 0.57 0.84 -4.27
CA ARG A 236 -0.63 1.55 -3.82
C ARG A 236 -1.19 0.89 -2.57
N GLY A 237 -1.34 1.65 -1.51
CA GLY A 237 -2.07 1.26 -0.32
C GLY A 237 -3.56 1.59 -0.47
N LEU A 238 -4.42 0.63 -0.16
CA LEU A 238 -5.87 0.76 -0.18
C LEU A 238 -6.40 0.49 1.23
N TYR A 239 -7.35 1.31 1.66
CA TYR A 239 -7.90 1.28 3.00
C TYR A 239 -9.42 1.14 2.96
N ASP A 240 -9.94 0.14 3.66
CA ASP A 240 -11.38 -0.09 3.80
C ASP A 240 -11.92 0.68 5.00
N SER A 241 -12.38 1.90 4.75
CA SER A 241 -12.97 2.76 5.78
C SER A 241 -14.26 2.20 6.38
N THR A 242 -14.98 1.33 5.66
CA THR A 242 -16.24 0.77 6.12
C THR A 242 -16.04 -0.29 7.20
N ARG A 243 -15.01 -1.13 7.06
CA ARG A 243 -14.65 -2.13 8.07
C ARG A 243 -14.14 -1.50 9.37
N VAL A 244 -13.43 -0.39 9.28
CA VAL A 244 -12.95 0.33 10.47
C VAL A 244 -14.12 0.93 11.24
N ARG A 245 -15.08 1.53 10.57
CA ARG A 245 -16.29 2.08 11.20
C ARG A 245 -17.14 1.00 11.88
N LEU A 246 -17.27 -0.18 11.27
CA LEU A 246 -17.99 -1.31 11.83
C LEU A 246 -17.24 -1.95 13.02
N GLY A 247 -15.91 -2.02 12.97
CA GLY A 247 -15.08 -2.53 14.08
C GLY A 247 -15.02 -1.62 15.31
N LEU A 248 -15.35 -0.33 15.14
CA LEU A 248 -15.44 0.64 16.24
C LEU A 248 -16.80 0.65 16.95
N LEU A 249 -17.81 -0.06 16.44
CA LEU A 249 -19.09 -0.23 17.12
C LEU A 249 -18.96 -1.36 18.15
N PRO A 250 -18.90 -1.08 19.46
CA PRO A 250 -18.77 -2.11 20.47
C PRO A 250 -20.06 -2.96 20.49
N GLY A 251 -19.94 -4.21 20.11
CA GLY A 251 -20.99 -5.21 20.34
C GLY A 251 -21.75 -5.76 19.13
N ILE A 252 -21.29 -5.57 17.91
CA ILE A 252 -21.81 -6.26 16.73
C ILE A 252 -20.71 -7.20 16.20
N GLY A 253 -20.43 -8.25 16.94
CA GLY A 253 -19.56 -9.37 16.59
C GLY A 253 -20.18 -10.65 17.09
#